data_a5088896d61fa09a5fa5024a046d8537
#
_entry.id   a5088896d61fa09a5fa5024a046d8537
#
_cell.length_a   1.000
_cell.length_b   1.000
_cell.length_c   1.000
_cell.angle_alpha   90.00
_cell.angle_beta   90.00
_cell.angle_gamma   90.00
#
_symmetry.space_group_name_H-M   'P 1'
#
loop_
_entity.id
_entity.type
_entity.pdbx_description
1 polymer ?
#
loop_
_entity_poly.entity_id
_entity_poly.type
_entity_poly.pdbx_seq_one_letter_code
_entity_poly.pdbx_strand_id
1 'polypeptide(L)'
;MAISTDSVAQSYRKLIDIRTAISSVVLGQDELISGLLIAAMTNNHALIEGLPGLAKSLAVSTFADTIDSSFTRIQFTPDLLPADLTGTQIFDPRDTQFHTRKGPIFSNVILADEINRAPAKVHSALLEAMEETSVTIGGNTLELPNPFLVLATQNPI
;
A
#
# COMPACT_ATOMS: atom_id res chain seq x y z
N MET A 1 -0.08 -7.53 -29.71
CA MET A 1 1.37 -7.67 -29.40
C MET A 1 1.58 -9.06 -28.82
N ALA A 2 2.30 -9.94 -29.50
CA ALA A 2 2.51 -11.31 -29.01
C ALA A 2 3.55 -11.29 -27.88
N ILE A 3 3.18 -11.82 -26.70
CA ILE A 3 4.12 -11.99 -25.58
C ILE A 3 5.07 -13.14 -25.95
N SER A 4 6.37 -12.90 -25.95
CA SER A 4 7.35 -13.95 -26.25
C SER A 4 7.47 -14.95 -25.09
N THR A 5 7.71 -16.20 -25.41
CA THR A 5 7.91 -17.28 -24.41
C THR A 5 9.08 -16.94 -23.46
N ASP A 6 10.11 -16.27 -23.96
CA ASP A 6 11.27 -15.84 -23.15
C ASP A 6 10.88 -14.76 -22.14
N SER A 7 10.01 -13.82 -22.50
CA SER A 7 9.52 -12.78 -21.61
C SER A 7 8.71 -13.39 -20.45
N VAL A 8 7.87 -14.39 -20.74
CA VAL A 8 7.10 -15.12 -19.72
C VAL A 8 8.01 -15.88 -18.77
N ALA A 9 9.00 -16.58 -19.31
CA ALA A 9 9.96 -17.33 -18.51
C ALA A 9 10.79 -16.42 -17.59
N GLN A 10 11.20 -15.24 -18.08
CA GLN A 10 11.91 -14.25 -17.26
C GLN A 10 11.04 -13.68 -16.14
N SER A 11 9.77 -13.35 -16.42
CA SER A 11 8.83 -12.86 -15.42
C SER A 11 8.55 -13.92 -14.35
N TYR A 12 8.41 -15.17 -14.75
CA TYR A 12 8.22 -16.29 -13.83
C TYR A 12 9.42 -16.46 -12.89
N ARG A 13 10.64 -16.39 -13.40
CA ARG A 13 11.86 -16.47 -12.56
C ARG A 13 11.90 -15.35 -11.53
N LYS A 14 11.63 -14.11 -11.92
CA LYS A 14 11.56 -12.98 -10.98
C LYS A 14 10.54 -13.19 -9.86
N LEU A 15 9.37 -13.76 -10.17
CA LEU A 15 8.36 -14.08 -9.16
C LEU A 15 8.83 -15.14 -8.17
N ILE A 16 9.52 -16.18 -8.66
CA ILE A 16 10.14 -17.20 -7.80
C ILE A 16 11.18 -16.57 -6.88
N ASP A 17 12.03 -15.69 -7.41
CA ASP A 17 13.08 -15.02 -6.65
C ASP A 17 12.46 -14.14 -5.54
N ILE A 18 11.44 -13.34 -5.86
CA ILE A 18 10.70 -12.53 -4.89
C ILE A 18 10.06 -13.42 -3.81
N ARG A 19 9.34 -14.47 -4.22
CA ARG A 19 8.74 -15.42 -3.27
C ARG A 19 9.77 -16.03 -2.34
N THR A 20 10.90 -16.47 -2.88
CA THR A 20 11.97 -17.10 -2.12
C THR A 20 12.58 -16.11 -1.11
N ALA A 21 12.81 -14.87 -1.52
CA ALA A 21 13.32 -13.81 -0.65
C ALA A 21 12.36 -13.56 0.53
N ILE A 22 11.05 -13.43 0.28
CA ILE A 22 10.06 -13.22 1.34
C ILE A 22 9.99 -14.46 2.25
N SER A 23 9.92 -15.67 1.69
CA SER A 23 9.81 -16.92 2.45
C SER A 23 11.05 -17.22 3.30
N SER A 24 12.21 -16.66 2.97
CA SER A 24 13.41 -16.78 3.80
C SER A 24 13.34 -15.98 5.10
N VAL A 25 12.50 -14.93 5.14
CA VAL A 25 12.30 -14.05 6.31
C VAL A 25 11.01 -14.38 7.04
N VAL A 26 9.97 -14.73 6.30
CA VAL A 26 8.60 -14.96 6.81
C VAL A 26 8.24 -16.43 6.67
N LEU A 27 8.32 -17.17 7.76
CA LEU A 27 8.07 -18.61 7.78
C LEU A 27 6.58 -18.92 8.02
N GLY A 28 6.06 -19.92 7.30
CA GLY A 28 4.72 -20.48 7.53
C GLY A 28 3.56 -19.56 7.09
N GLN A 29 3.78 -18.59 6.19
CA GLN A 29 2.78 -17.65 5.71
C GLN A 29 2.59 -17.74 4.17
N ASP A 30 2.58 -18.95 3.63
CA ASP A 30 2.53 -19.19 2.18
C ASP A 30 1.29 -18.59 1.50
N GLU A 31 0.14 -18.63 2.17
CA GLU A 31 -1.11 -18.04 1.65
C GLU A 31 -1.01 -16.52 1.58
N LEU A 32 -0.48 -15.89 2.62
CA LEU A 32 -0.25 -14.43 2.66
C LEU A 32 0.70 -14.01 1.55
N ILE A 33 1.83 -14.69 1.41
CA ILE A 33 2.83 -14.41 0.38
C ILE A 33 2.22 -14.58 -1.02
N SER A 34 1.46 -15.63 -1.25
CA SER A 34 0.79 -15.88 -2.52
C SER A 34 -0.24 -14.80 -2.85
N GLY A 35 -1.09 -14.41 -1.88
CA GLY A 35 -2.07 -13.34 -2.05
C GLY A 35 -1.42 -11.99 -2.36
N LEU A 36 -0.31 -11.68 -1.70
CA LEU A 36 0.47 -10.47 -1.92
C LEU A 36 1.05 -10.40 -3.34
N LEU A 37 1.64 -11.51 -3.80
CA LEU A 37 2.15 -11.60 -5.17
C LEU A 37 1.03 -11.50 -6.22
N ILE A 38 -0.13 -12.12 -5.99
CA ILE A 38 -1.28 -12.02 -6.88
C ILE A 38 -1.76 -10.57 -6.97
N ALA A 39 -1.95 -9.90 -5.84
CA ALA A 39 -2.36 -8.50 -5.81
C ALA A 39 -1.39 -7.60 -6.59
N ALA A 40 -0.09 -7.78 -6.36
CA ALA A 40 0.96 -7.03 -7.06
C ALA A 40 0.97 -7.29 -8.58
N MET A 41 0.86 -8.57 -9.00
CA MET A 41 0.85 -8.93 -10.43
C MET A 41 -0.37 -8.45 -11.19
N THR A 42 -1.50 -8.35 -10.51
CA THR A 42 -2.76 -7.90 -11.11
C THR A 42 -2.96 -6.39 -10.98
N ASN A 43 -2.01 -5.68 -10.36
CA ASN A 43 -2.09 -4.26 -10.03
C ASN A 43 -3.39 -3.94 -9.25
N ASN A 44 -3.71 -4.79 -8.29
CA ASN A 44 -4.88 -4.67 -7.42
C ASN A 44 -4.44 -4.59 -5.95
N HIS A 45 -5.42 -4.35 -5.09
CA HIS A 45 -5.24 -4.29 -3.64
C HIS A 45 -5.72 -5.59 -2.98
N ALA A 46 -5.39 -5.80 -1.70
CA ALA A 46 -5.83 -6.99 -0.99
C ALA A 46 -6.33 -6.68 0.42
N LEU A 47 -7.36 -7.40 0.85
CA LEU A 47 -7.83 -7.43 2.23
C LEU A 47 -7.38 -8.73 2.88
N ILE A 48 -6.70 -8.61 4.00
CA ILE A 48 -6.16 -9.73 4.78
C ILE A 48 -6.96 -9.84 6.08
N GLU A 49 -7.80 -10.85 6.17
CA GLU A 49 -8.50 -11.19 7.40
C GLU A 49 -7.67 -12.16 8.24
N GLY A 50 -7.64 -11.97 9.55
CA GLY A 50 -6.98 -12.89 10.45
C GLY A 50 -6.46 -12.22 11.72
N LEU A 51 -6.03 -13.06 12.67
CA LEU A 51 -5.52 -12.60 13.96
C LEU A 51 -4.37 -11.61 13.79
N PRO A 52 -4.30 -10.59 14.66
CA PRO A 52 -3.21 -9.63 14.64
C PRO A 52 -1.87 -10.34 14.90
N GLY A 53 -0.85 -9.98 14.12
CA GLY A 53 0.47 -10.57 14.31
C GLY A 53 1.55 -9.84 13.50
N LEU A 54 2.78 -9.87 14.00
CA LEU A 54 3.96 -9.23 13.41
C LEU A 54 4.29 -9.76 12.00
N ALA A 55 3.89 -10.99 11.69
CA ALA A 55 4.20 -11.63 10.41
C ALA A 55 3.62 -10.89 9.19
N LYS A 56 2.44 -10.25 9.31
CA LYS A 56 1.83 -9.49 8.21
C LYS A 56 2.68 -8.28 7.85
N SER A 57 3.04 -7.45 8.82
CA SER A 57 3.87 -6.26 8.59
C SER A 57 5.24 -6.62 8.05
N LEU A 58 5.85 -7.69 8.59
CA LEU A 58 7.14 -8.17 8.12
C LEU A 58 7.07 -8.69 6.68
N ALA A 59 6.03 -9.44 6.31
CA ALA A 59 5.85 -9.94 4.95
C ALA A 59 5.71 -8.79 3.95
N VAL A 60 4.90 -7.78 4.28
CA VAL A 60 4.64 -6.64 3.41
C VAL A 60 5.87 -5.74 3.27
N SER A 61 6.60 -5.46 4.36
CA SER A 61 7.84 -4.68 4.28
C SER A 61 8.92 -5.41 3.51
N THR A 62 9.10 -6.72 3.76
CA THR A 62 10.08 -7.54 2.99
C THR A 62 9.74 -7.59 1.50
N PHE A 63 8.45 -7.67 1.16
CA PHE A 63 8.03 -7.59 -0.24
C PHE A 63 8.42 -6.24 -0.86
N ALA A 64 8.10 -5.13 -0.20
CA ALA A 64 8.43 -3.80 -0.69
C ALA A 64 9.95 -3.62 -0.89
N ASP A 65 10.74 -4.08 0.07
CA ASP A 65 12.22 -4.07 -0.02
C ASP A 65 12.73 -4.91 -1.21
N THR A 66 12.10 -6.07 -1.45
CA THR A 66 12.50 -6.99 -2.54
C THR A 66 12.27 -6.38 -3.92
N ILE A 67 11.28 -5.49 -4.06
CA ILE A 67 10.96 -4.78 -5.31
C ILE A 67 11.48 -3.34 -5.35
N ASP A 68 12.36 -2.97 -4.41
CA ASP A 68 12.94 -1.62 -4.28
C ASP A 68 11.86 -0.51 -4.26
N SER A 69 10.84 -0.70 -3.45
CA SER A 69 9.68 0.19 -3.35
C SER A 69 9.50 0.74 -1.93
N SER A 70 8.97 1.96 -1.84
CA SER A 70 8.67 2.56 -0.55
C SER A 70 7.54 1.82 0.17
N PHE A 71 7.69 1.66 1.49
CA PHE A 71 6.72 1.01 2.37
C PHE A 71 6.27 1.96 3.47
N THR A 72 4.96 1.98 3.74
CA THR A 72 4.40 2.68 4.88
C THR A 72 3.31 1.86 5.55
N ARG A 73 3.39 1.72 6.88
CA ARG A 73 2.32 1.16 7.70
C ARG A 73 1.47 2.30 8.26
N ILE A 74 0.16 2.20 8.09
CA ILE A 74 -0.82 3.14 8.62
C ILE A 74 -1.74 2.38 9.56
N GLN A 75 -1.73 2.75 10.84
CA GLN A 75 -2.65 2.20 11.82
C GLN A 75 -3.96 2.99 11.76
N PHE A 76 -5.06 2.31 11.45
CA PHE A 76 -6.38 2.93 11.39
C PHE A 76 -7.02 2.98 12.78
N THR A 77 -7.50 4.16 13.16
CA THR A 77 -8.10 4.45 14.47
C THR A 77 -9.39 5.25 14.30
N PRO A 78 -10.30 5.25 15.29
CA PRO A 78 -11.57 5.97 15.19
C PRO A 78 -11.45 7.49 15.06
N ASP A 79 -10.32 8.05 15.45
CA ASP A 79 -10.01 9.49 15.42
C ASP A 79 -9.22 9.93 14.17
N LEU A 80 -8.84 8.98 13.30
CA LEU A 80 -8.12 9.29 12.06
C LEU A 80 -8.96 10.19 11.15
N LEU A 81 -8.30 11.19 10.55
CA LEU A 81 -8.91 12.09 9.57
C LEU A 81 -8.41 11.78 8.15
N PRO A 82 -9.18 12.07 7.10
CA PRO A 82 -8.73 11.92 5.71
C PRO A 82 -7.41 12.65 5.43
N ALA A 83 -7.20 13.84 6.01
CA ALA A 83 -5.97 14.61 5.86
C ALA A 83 -4.74 13.95 6.49
N ASP A 84 -4.92 13.11 7.52
CA ASP A 84 -3.81 12.33 8.09
C ASP A 84 -3.31 11.27 7.12
N LEU A 85 -4.19 10.79 6.22
CA LEU A 85 -3.87 9.83 5.17
C LEU A 85 -3.29 10.51 3.93
N THR A 86 -4.00 11.50 3.39
CA THR A 86 -3.69 12.14 2.10
C THR A 86 -2.67 13.27 2.23
N GLY A 87 -2.62 13.91 3.38
CA GLY A 87 -1.85 15.13 3.58
C GLY A 87 -2.71 16.39 3.52
N THR A 88 -2.09 17.53 3.66
CA THR A 88 -2.77 18.83 3.76
C THR A 88 -1.92 19.94 3.18
N GLN A 89 -2.51 21.13 3.03
CA GLN A 89 -1.76 22.36 2.77
C GLN A 89 -1.41 23.05 4.08
N ILE A 90 -0.17 23.51 4.18
CA ILE A 90 0.34 24.27 5.33
C ILE A 90 0.72 25.67 4.83
N PHE A 91 0.18 26.69 5.48
CA PHE A 91 0.59 28.08 5.22
C PHE A 91 1.96 28.35 5.85
N ASP A 92 2.93 28.79 5.04
CA ASP A 92 4.22 29.25 5.55
C ASP A 92 4.23 30.79 5.59
N PRO A 93 4.30 31.41 6.79
CA PRO A 93 4.30 32.86 6.93
C PRO A 93 5.58 33.51 6.43
N ARG A 94 6.66 32.76 6.17
CA ARG A 94 7.95 33.31 5.69
C ARG A 94 7.89 33.68 4.22
N ASP A 95 7.17 32.93 3.41
CA ASP A 95 6.98 33.21 1.97
C ASP A 95 5.53 33.55 1.62
N THR A 96 4.62 33.57 2.64
CA THR A 96 3.19 33.82 2.50
C THR A 96 2.48 32.92 1.50
N GLN A 97 2.95 31.67 1.38
CA GLN A 97 2.40 30.67 0.46
C GLN A 97 1.88 29.43 1.18
N PHE A 98 1.02 28.69 0.49
CA PHE A 98 0.59 27.37 0.92
C PHE A 98 1.46 26.29 0.29
N HIS A 99 2.07 25.46 1.13
CA HIS A 99 2.86 24.31 0.73
C HIS A 99 2.11 23.01 0.98
N THR A 100 2.09 22.13 0.00
CA THR A 100 1.49 20.81 0.15
C THR A 100 2.42 19.91 0.94
N ARG A 101 1.93 19.43 2.09
CA ARG A 101 2.56 18.36 2.85
C ARG A 101 1.87 17.04 2.50
N LYS A 102 2.56 16.18 1.77
CA LYS A 102 2.08 14.85 1.41
C LYS A 102 1.91 13.98 2.64
N GLY A 103 0.83 13.21 2.69
CA GLY A 103 0.55 12.23 3.73
C GLY A 103 1.20 10.87 3.44
N PRO A 104 1.01 9.90 4.34
CA PRO A 104 1.60 8.56 4.24
C PRO A 104 1.10 7.75 3.04
N ILE A 105 0.00 8.15 2.41
CA ILE A 105 -0.54 7.48 1.21
C ILE A 105 0.41 7.58 0.00
N PHE A 106 1.37 8.51 0.00
CA PHE A 106 2.36 8.66 -1.07
C PHE A 106 3.52 7.66 -0.94
N SER A 107 3.19 6.39 -0.71
CA SER A 107 4.11 5.25 -0.73
C SER A 107 3.65 4.20 -1.72
N ASN A 108 4.58 3.43 -2.28
CA ASN A 108 4.26 2.37 -3.25
C ASN A 108 3.45 1.24 -2.62
N VAL A 109 3.85 0.81 -1.43
CA VAL A 109 3.23 -0.29 -0.70
C VAL A 109 2.73 0.21 0.64
N ILE A 110 1.44 0.09 0.87
CA ILE A 110 0.79 0.54 2.11
C ILE A 110 0.20 -0.66 2.83
N LEU A 111 0.52 -0.80 4.10
CA LEU A 111 -0.20 -1.67 5.02
C LEU A 111 -1.20 -0.83 5.81
N ALA A 112 -2.48 -0.92 5.44
CA ALA A 112 -3.59 -0.29 6.15
C ALA A 112 -4.06 -1.23 7.27
N ASP A 113 -3.52 -1.03 8.48
CA ASP A 113 -3.73 -1.96 9.60
C ASP A 113 -5.00 -1.60 10.39
N GLU A 114 -5.83 -2.62 10.69
CA GLU A 114 -7.13 -2.49 11.38
C GLU A 114 -8.10 -1.51 10.68
N ILE A 115 -8.25 -1.65 9.37
CA ILE A 115 -9.04 -0.73 8.54
C ILE A 115 -10.50 -0.57 9.03
N ASN A 116 -11.07 -1.62 9.60
CA ASN A 116 -12.44 -1.61 10.13
C ASN A 116 -12.66 -0.66 11.33
N ARG A 117 -11.60 -0.11 11.91
CA ARG A 117 -11.69 0.87 13.01
C ARG A 117 -11.83 2.32 12.53
N ALA A 118 -11.55 2.59 11.28
CA ALA A 118 -11.55 3.96 10.75
C ALA A 118 -12.97 4.50 10.53
N PRO A 119 -13.15 5.84 10.61
CA PRO A 119 -14.37 6.49 10.19
C PRO A 119 -14.66 6.30 8.69
N ALA A 120 -15.94 6.30 8.31
CA ALA A 120 -16.36 6.12 6.92
C ALA A 120 -15.71 7.12 5.94
N LYS A 121 -15.45 8.36 6.37
CA LYS A 121 -14.80 9.38 5.54
C LYS A 121 -13.35 9.01 5.19
N VAL A 122 -12.65 8.34 6.09
CA VAL A 122 -11.28 7.86 5.84
C VAL A 122 -11.29 6.68 4.87
N HIS A 123 -12.25 5.76 5.03
CA HIS A 123 -12.46 4.68 4.05
C HIS A 123 -12.73 5.23 2.66
N SER A 124 -13.63 6.23 2.53
CA SER A 124 -13.95 6.84 1.24
C SER A 124 -12.70 7.47 0.59
N ALA A 125 -11.88 8.18 1.37
CA ALA A 125 -10.65 8.79 0.86
C ALA A 125 -9.62 7.73 0.41
N LEU A 126 -9.50 6.62 1.14
CA LEU A 126 -8.62 5.54 0.75
C LEU A 126 -9.12 4.83 -0.52
N LEU A 127 -10.42 4.54 -0.61
CA LEU A 127 -11.02 3.88 -1.78
C LEU A 127 -10.89 4.75 -3.03
N GLU A 128 -11.13 6.07 -2.91
CA GLU A 128 -10.91 7.03 -4.01
C GLU A 128 -9.46 6.99 -4.48
N ALA A 129 -8.51 7.05 -3.56
CA ALA A 129 -7.08 6.97 -3.89
C ALA A 129 -6.69 5.64 -4.55
N MET A 130 -7.31 4.52 -4.14
CA MET A 130 -7.08 3.19 -4.74
C MET A 130 -7.65 3.10 -6.16
N GLU A 131 -8.79 3.73 -6.42
CA GLU A 131 -9.46 3.70 -7.73
C GLU A 131 -8.79 4.67 -8.72
N GLU A 132 -8.55 5.91 -8.28
CA GLU A 132 -8.04 6.98 -9.14
C GLU A 132 -6.50 7.02 -9.25
N THR A 133 -5.79 6.31 -8.37
CA THR A 133 -4.31 6.40 -8.22
C THR A 133 -3.79 7.83 -8.07
N SER A 134 -4.62 8.70 -7.52
CA SER A 134 -4.33 10.11 -7.28
C SER A 134 -5.10 10.62 -6.06
N VAL A 135 -4.68 11.74 -5.50
CA VAL A 135 -5.39 12.46 -4.42
C VAL A 135 -5.40 13.95 -4.68
N THR A 136 -6.48 14.62 -4.27
CA THR A 136 -6.61 16.09 -4.39
C THR A 136 -6.36 16.75 -3.05
N ILE A 137 -5.37 17.65 -2.99
CA ILE A 137 -5.00 18.42 -1.80
C ILE A 137 -5.02 19.91 -2.15
N GLY A 138 -5.88 20.67 -1.48
CA GLY A 138 -5.98 22.12 -1.72
C GLY A 138 -6.30 22.50 -3.16
N GLY A 139 -7.08 21.69 -3.86
CA GLY A 139 -7.46 21.89 -5.25
C GLY A 139 -6.44 21.38 -6.29
N ASN A 140 -5.31 20.84 -5.85
CA ASN A 140 -4.31 20.24 -6.74
C ASN A 140 -4.41 18.72 -6.69
N THR A 141 -4.58 18.08 -7.83
CA THR A 141 -4.54 16.62 -7.98
C THR A 141 -3.10 16.16 -8.13
N LEU A 142 -2.69 15.24 -7.28
CA LEU A 142 -1.34 14.69 -7.21
C LEU A 142 -1.40 13.19 -7.44
N GLU A 143 -0.60 12.72 -8.40
CA GLU A 143 -0.46 11.29 -8.69
C GLU A 143 0.21 10.54 -7.54
N LEU A 144 -0.29 9.33 -7.27
CA LEU A 144 0.34 8.39 -6.35
C LEU A 144 1.50 7.65 -7.05
N PRO A 145 2.45 7.09 -6.30
CA PRO A 145 3.56 6.36 -6.91
C PRO A 145 3.08 5.10 -7.64
N ASN A 146 3.80 4.69 -8.68
CA ASN A 146 3.52 3.46 -9.43
C ASN A 146 4.70 2.47 -9.24
N PRO A 147 4.48 1.22 -8.79
CA PRO A 147 3.18 0.63 -8.43
C PRO A 147 2.58 1.26 -7.16
N PHE A 148 1.25 1.18 -7.03
CA PHE A 148 0.52 1.57 -5.83
C PHE A 148 -0.31 0.39 -5.33
N LEU A 149 0.10 -0.19 -4.21
CA LEU A 149 -0.50 -1.39 -3.63
C LEU A 149 -0.93 -1.12 -2.19
N VAL A 150 -2.20 -1.31 -1.90
CA VAL A 150 -2.75 -1.25 -0.54
C VAL A 150 -3.10 -2.66 -0.08
N LEU A 151 -2.54 -3.02 1.07
CA LEU A 151 -2.84 -4.25 1.79
C LEU A 151 -3.55 -3.86 3.08
N ALA A 152 -4.84 -4.06 3.12
CA ALA A 152 -5.65 -3.76 4.30
C ALA A 152 -5.74 -4.99 5.21
N THR A 153 -5.70 -4.77 6.53
CA THR A 153 -5.98 -5.82 7.49
C THR A 153 -7.24 -5.51 8.28
N GLN A 154 -7.98 -6.55 8.62
CA GLN A 154 -9.03 -6.45 9.62
C GLN A 154 -8.97 -7.65 10.56
N ASN A 155 -9.29 -7.41 11.82
CA ASN A 155 -9.46 -8.48 12.79
C ASN A 155 -10.87 -9.03 12.65
N PRO A 156 -11.05 -10.34 12.56
CA PRO A 156 -12.37 -10.93 12.68
C PRO A 156 -12.97 -10.56 14.04
N ILE A 157 -14.24 -10.16 14.04
CA ILE A 157 -15.03 -9.82 15.23
C ILE A 157 -15.33 -11.11 16.01
#